data_924186092758d3ee910fed37ff414720
#
_entry.id   924186092758d3ee910fed37ff414720
#
_cell.length_a   1.000
_cell.length_b   1.000
_cell.length_c   1.000
_cell.angle_alpha   90.00
_cell.angle_beta   90.00
_cell.angle_gamma   90.00
#
_symmetry.space_group_name_H-M   'P 1'
#
loop_
_entity.id
_entity.type
_entity.pdbx_description
1 polymer ?
#
loop_
_entity_poly.entity_id
_entity_poly.type
_entity_poly.pdbx_seq_one_letter_code
_entity_poly.pdbx_strand_id
1 'polypeptide(L)'
;MSRDVLIVDDSATIRKMVRKTMQMAGLDVGQVYEASNGIEALARLNDHPVAVMLVDINMPTMNGIQLLTRMKENNRLKDIPIVIVSTEGSRQRIEELESIGAFGYVRKPFQPEQLRDVLKPLLGVKDHASAEDNNAERDLF
;
A
#
# COMPACT_ATOMS: atom_id res chain seq x y z
N MET A 1 17.32 4.14 -1.87
CA MET A 1 16.20 3.22 -1.65
C MET A 1 14.92 3.83 -2.20
N SER A 2 14.12 3.01 -2.86
CA SER A 2 12.84 3.47 -3.37
C SER A 2 11.84 3.70 -2.25
N ARG A 3 11.05 4.76 -2.39
CA ARG A 3 9.85 4.99 -1.58
C ARG A 3 8.63 5.08 -2.48
N ASP A 4 8.75 4.49 -3.66
CA ASP A 4 7.67 4.49 -4.62
C ASP A 4 6.61 3.46 -4.23
N VAL A 5 5.37 3.75 -4.59
CA VAL A 5 4.21 2.96 -4.20
C VAL A 5 3.40 2.62 -5.43
N LEU A 6 2.88 1.41 -5.47
CA LEU A 6 1.91 1.00 -6.49
C LEU A 6 0.57 0.73 -5.81
N ILE A 7 -0.47 1.42 -6.27
CA ILE A 7 -1.83 1.24 -5.76
C ILE A 7 -2.63 0.46 -6.81
N VAL A 8 -3.15 -0.69 -6.42
CA VAL A 8 -3.89 -1.60 -7.30
C VAL A 8 -5.33 -1.73 -6.81
N ASP A 9 -6.25 -1.17 -7.57
CA ASP A 9 -7.69 -1.18 -7.25
C ASP A 9 -8.42 -0.85 -8.55
N ASP A 10 -9.54 -1.53 -8.81
CA ASP A 10 -10.29 -1.28 -10.05
C ASP A 10 -11.05 0.05 -10.04
N SER A 11 -11.16 0.70 -8.89
CA SER A 11 -11.81 2.00 -8.74
C SER A 11 -10.79 3.13 -8.75
N ALA A 12 -10.85 3.99 -9.76
CA ALA A 12 -10.00 5.17 -9.82
C ALA A 12 -10.26 6.11 -8.64
N THR A 13 -11.51 6.18 -8.18
CA THR A 13 -11.88 7.00 -7.03
C THR A 13 -11.18 6.50 -5.76
N ILE A 14 -11.16 5.19 -5.56
CA ILE A 14 -10.50 4.59 -4.40
C ILE A 14 -8.98 4.81 -4.48
N ARG A 15 -8.38 4.63 -5.66
CA ARG A 15 -6.93 4.88 -5.82
C ARG A 15 -6.58 6.31 -5.44
N LYS A 16 -7.39 7.27 -5.88
CA LYS A 16 -7.20 8.69 -5.54
C LYS A 16 -7.32 8.91 -4.04
N MET A 17 -8.31 8.28 -3.41
CA MET A 17 -8.53 8.38 -1.97
C MET A 17 -7.35 7.81 -1.18
N VAL A 18 -6.83 6.66 -1.59
CA VAL A 18 -5.67 6.04 -0.94
C VAL A 18 -4.45 6.94 -1.06
N ARG A 19 -4.20 7.49 -2.24
CA ARG A 19 -3.09 8.43 -2.46
C ARG A 19 -3.20 9.63 -1.53
N LYS A 20 -4.39 10.23 -1.46
CA LYS A 20 -4.63 11.39 -0.62
C LYS A 20 -4.45 11.06 0.86
N THR A 21 -4.94 9.89 1.28
CA THR A 21 -4.81 9.44 2.66
C THR A 21 -3.35 9.25 3.08
N MET A 22 -2.52 8.72 2.18
CA MET A 22 -1.09 8.59 2.45
C MET A 22 -0.44 9.95 2.67
N GLN A 23 -0.83 10.94 1.87
CA GLN A 23 -0.32 12.31 2.03
C GLN A 23 -0.76 12.89 3.38
N MET A 24 -2.02 12.71 3.75
CA MET A 24 -2.55 13.19 5.02
C MET A 24 -1.91 12.51 6.21
N ALA A 25 -1.49 11.27 6.04
CA ALA A 25 -0.82 10.51 7.11
C ALA A 25 0.63 10.93 7.31
N GLY A 26 1.17 11.77 6.44
CA GLY A 26 2.55 12.25 6.57
C GLY A 26 3.60 11.22 6.18
N LEU A 27 3.23 10.21 5.42
CA LEU A 27 4.17 9.18 4.98
C LEU A 27 5.14 9.74 3.96
N ASP A 28 6.38 9.25 4.00
CA ASP A 28 7.41 9.66 3.07
C ASP A 28 7.30 8.84 1.79
N VAL A 29 6.51 9.33 0.85
CA VAL A 29 6.17 8.64 -0.39
C VAL A 29 6.88 9.28 -1.56
N GLY A 30 7.49 8.47 -2.42
CA GLY A 30 8.08 8.94 -3.68
C GLY A 30 7.01 9.00 -4.77
N GLN A 31 7.26 8.34 -5.90
CA GLN A 31 6.28 8.28 -6.98
C GLN A 31 5.15 7.32 -6.61
N VAL A 32 3.93 7.65 -7.04
CA VAL A 32 2.78 6.77 -6.86
C VAL A 32 2.32 6.30 -8.23
N TYR A 33 2.38 5.00 -8.44
CA TYR A 33 1.89 4.37 -9.66
C TYR A 33 0.54 3.72 -9.37
N GLU A 34 -0.27 3.54 -10.40
CA GLU A 34 -1.61 2.99 -10.25
C GLU A 34 -1.85 1.89 -11.28
N ALA A 35 -2.66 0.91 -10.88
CA ALA A 35 -3.11 -0.17 -11.76
C ALA A 35 -4.55 -0.51 -11.39
N SER A 36 -5.34 -0.89 -12.39
CA SER A 36 -6.75 -1.21 -12.16
C SER A 36 -7.01 -2.71 -12.00
N ASN A 37 -6.00 -3.54 -12.21
CA ASN A 37 -6.11 -5.00 -12.01
C ASN A 37 -4.71 -5.59 -11.87
N GLY A 38 -4.66 -6.90 -11.61
CA GLY A 38 -3.38 -7.58 -11.39
C GLY A 38 -2.47 -7.61 -12.61
N ILE A 39 -3.03 -7.68 -13.80
CA ILE A 39 -2.22 -7.70 -15.03
C ILE A 39 -1.52 -6.37 -15.23
N GLU A 40 -2.25 -5.26 -15.06
CA GLU A 40 -1.64 -3.92 -15.11
C GLU A 40 -0.60 -3.74 -14.02
N ALA A 41 -0.87 -4.29 -12.82
CA ALA A 41 0.09 -4.19 -11.71
C ALA A 41 1.41 -4.86 -12.09
N LEU A 42 1.36 -6.06 -12.65
CA LEU A 42 2.56 -6.76 -13.07
C LEU A 42 3.32 -5.98 -14.15
N ALA A 43 2.60 -5.34 -15.08
CA ALA A 43 3.22 -4.52 -16.11
C ALA A 43 3.93 -3.29 -15.48
N ARG A 44 3.30 -2.63 -14.51
CA ARG A 44 3.92 -1.50 -13.81
C ARG A 44 5.20 -1.92 -13.08
N LEU A 45 5.15 -3.07 -12.40
CA LEU A 45 6.28 -3.57 -11.65
C LEU A 45 7.47 -3.93 -12.54
N ASN A 46 7.19 -4.27 -13.80
CA ASN A 46 8.24 -4.58 -14.75
C ASN A 46 9.12 -3.37 -15.05
N ASP A 47 8.53 -2.17 -15.03
CA ASP A 47 9.21 -0.92 -15.37
C ASP A 47 9.61 -0.09 -14.17
N HIS A 48 8.95 -0.30 -13.03
CA HIS A 48 9.09 0.58 -11.86
C HIS A 48 9.21 -0.24 -10.58
N PRO A 49 10.40 -0.31 -9.98
CA PRO A 49 10.54 -0.95 -8.66
C PRO A 49 9.82 -0.11 -7.59
N VAL A 50 9.10 -0.77 -6.70
CA VAL A 50 8.36 -0.08 -5.65
C VAL A 50 8.75 -0.61 -4.28
N ALA A 51 8.55 0.22 -3.27
CA ALA A 51 8.81 -0.15 -1.87
C ALA A 51 7.65 -0.94 -1.26
N VAL A 52 6.45 -0.75 -1.79
CA VAL A 52 5.25 -1.42 -1.29
C VAL A 52 4.15 -1.37 -2.34
N MET A 53 3.31 -2.40 -2.34
CA MET A 53 2.08 -2.44 -3.12
C MET A 53 0.87 -2.44 -2.21
N LEU A 54 -0.12 -1.60 -2.51
CA LEU A 54 -1.41 -1.59 -1.85
C LEU A 54 -2.43 -2.20 -2.81
N VAL A 55 -3.07 -3.30 -2.41
CA VAL A 55 -3.86 -4.11 -3.34
C VAL A 55 -5.25 -4.40 -2.77
N ASP A 56 -6.29 -4.13 -3.57
CA ASP A 56 -7.64 -4.62 -3.27
C ASP A 56 -7.74 -6.10 -3.66
N ILE A 57 -8.49 -6.87 -2.90
CA ILE A 57 -8.70 -8.29 -3.19
C ILE A 57 -9.66 -8.44 -4.39
N ASN A 58 -10.73 -7.65 -4.41
CA ASN A 58 -11.82 -7.84 -5.36
C ASN A 58 -11.61 -7.00 -6.60
N MET A 59 -10.98 -7.58 -7.61
CA MET A 59 -10.71 -6.93 -8.89
C MET A 59 -11.07 -7.86 -10.03
N PRO A 60 -11.47 -7.31 -11.19
CA PRO A 60 -11.70 -8.13 -12.39
C PRO A 60 -10.38 -8.64 -12.97
N THR A 61 -10.47 -9.63 -13.83
CA THR A 61 -9.38 -10.22 -14.61
C THR A 61 -8.39 -10.98 -13.72
N MET A 62 -7.67 -10.30 -12.85
CA MET A 62 -6.78 -10.93 -11.88
C MET A 62 -7.01 -10.25 -10.53
N ASN A 63 -7.56 -11.00 -9.57
CA ASN A 63 -7.86 -10.47 -8.25
C ASN A 63 -6.60 -10.40 -7.37
N GLY A 64 -6.76 -9.84 -6.17
CA GLY A 64 -5.62 -9.63 -5.28
C GLY A 64 -4.94 -10.91 -4.82
N ILE A 65 -5.69 -11.99 -4.63
CA ILE A 65 -5.12 -13.27 -4.21
C ILE A 65 -4.28 -13.87 -5.32
N GLN A 66 -4.80 -13.83 -6.55
CA GLN A 66 -4.06 -14.32 -7.71
C GLN A 66 -2.79 -13.51 -7.94
N LEU A 67 -2.89 -12.20 -7.82
CA LEU A 67 -1.73 -11.31 -7.96
C LEU A 67 -0.68 -11.61 -6.91
N LEU A 68 -1.07 -11.73 -5.65
CA LEU A 68 -0.17 -12.03 -4.55
C LEU A 68 0.54 -13.36 -4.77
N THR A 69 -0.21 -14.39 -5.17
CA THR A 69 0.35 -15.71 -5.45
C THR A 69 1.39 -15.64 -6.56
N ARG A 70 1.06 -14.95 -7.66
CA ARG A 70 1.99 -14.80 -8.78
C ARG A 70 3.27 -14.10 -8.38
N MET A 71 3.14 -13.04 -7.57
CA MET A 71 4.31 -12.29 -7.13
C MET A 71 5.22 -13.14 -6.24
N LYS A 72 4.64 -13.96 -5.36
CA LYS A 72 5.43 -14.79 -4.46
C LYS A 72 6.17 -15.91 -5.20
N GLU A 73 5.71 -16.27 -6.38
CA GLU A 73 6.38 -17.25 -7.24
C GLU A 73 7.44 -16.63 -8.13
N ASN A 74 7.59 -15.32 -8.14
CA ASN A 74 8.51 -14.60 -9.02
C ASN A 74 9.70 -14.10 -8.22
N ASN A 75 10.92 -14.54 -8.60
CA ASN A 75 12.13 -14.20 -7.86
C ASN A 75 12.42 -12.70 -7.80
N ARG A 76 11.98 -11.93 -8.79
CA ARG A 76 12.16 -10.48 -8.80
C ARG A 76 11.15 -9.73 -7.94
N LEU A 77 9.98 -10.33 -7.71
CA LEU A 77 8.85 -9.64 -7.10
C LEU A 77 8.48 -10.15 -5.71
N LYS A 78 8.97 -11.33 -5.34
CA LYS A 78 8.52 -12.02 -4.12
C LYS A 78 8.80 -11.26 -2.83
N ASP A 79 9.79 -10.38 -2.83
CA ASP A 79 10.19 -9.65 -1.64
C ASP A 79 9.52 -8.28 -1.53
N ILE A 80 8.72 -7.88 -2.51
CA ILE A 80 7.99 -6.61 -2.43
C ILE A 80 6.87 -6.76 -1.40
N PRO A 81 6.85 -5.92 -0.35
CA PRO A 81 5.78 -5.98 0.64
C PRO A 81 4.43 -5.64 0.02
N ILE A 82 3.42 -6.44 0.34
CA ILE A 82 2.07 -6.25 -0.18
C ILE A 82 1.13 -6.02 0.99
N VAL A 83 0.44 -4.88 0.96
CA VAL A 83 -0.58 -4.52 1.95
C VAL A 83 -1.95 -4.63 1.28
N ILE A 84 -2.82 -5.42 1.84
CA ILE A 84 -4.17 -5.58 1.34
C ILE A 84 -5.04 -4.44 1.88
N VAL A 85 -5.78 -3.77 0.99
CA VAL A 85 -6.69 -2.69 1.36
C VAL A 85 -8.06 -3.08 0.81
N SER A 86 -8.98 -3.54 1.67
CA SER A 86 -10.22 -4.13 1.20
C SER A 86 -11.35 -3.94 2.20
N THR A 87 -12.60 -4.02 1.70
CA THR A 87 -13.78 -4.04 2.57
C THR A 87 -13.98 -5.38 3.24
N GLU A 88 -13.39 -6.43 2.68
CA GLU A 88 -13.50 -7.76 3.26
C GLU A 88 -12.62 -7.86 4.50
N GLY A 89 -13.17 -8.33 5.62
CA GLY A 89 -12.43 -8.31 6.87
C GLY A 89 -12.62 -9.55 7.73
N SER A 90 -13.03 -10.70 7.13
CA SER A 90 -13.16 -11.92 7.92
C SER A 90 -11.76 -12.38 8.36
N ARG A 91 -11.70 -12.93 9.58
CA ARG A 91 -10.44 -13.45 10.11
C ARG A 91 -9.87 -14.53 9.19
N GLN A 92 -10.73 -15.39 8.68
CA GLN A 92 -10.31 -16.49 7.81
C GLN A 92 -9.61 -15.98 6.55
N ARG A 93 -10.17 -14.93 5.94
CA ARG A 93 -9.59 -14.34 4.74
C ARG A 93 -8.26 -13.66 5.04
N ILE A 94 -8.19 -12.94 6.16
CA ILE A 94 -6.96 -12.27 6.58
C ILE A 94 -5.87 -13.31 6.81
N GLU A 95 -6.18 -14.40 7.51
CA GLU A 95 -5.21 -15.47 7.77
C GLU A 95 -4.75 -16.13 6.48
N GLU A 96 -5.66 -16.33 5.53
CA GLU A 96 -5.30 -16.88 4.22
C GLU A 96 -4.30 -15.99 3.49
N LEU A 97 -4.55 -14.68 3.49
CA LEU A 97 -3.68 -13.73 2.82
C LEU A 97 -2.32 -13.65 3.50
N GLU A 98 -2.29 -13.68 4.82
CA GLU A 98 -1.03 -13.69 5.56
C GLU A 98 -0.24 -14.96 5.28
N SER A 99 -0.91 -16.10 5.14
CA SER A 99 -0.25 -17.36 4.86
C SER A 99 0.39 -17.39 3.46
N ILE A 100 -0.19 -16.64 2.52
CA ILE A 100 0.40 -16.48 1.18
C ILE A 100 1.56 -15.50 1.21
N GLY A 101 1.62 -14.61 2.21
CA GLY A 101 2.73 -13.70 2.39
C GLY A 101 2.40 -12.23 2.38
N ALA A 102 1.14 -11.86 2.61
CA ALA A 102 0.79 -10.45 2.75
C ALA A 102 1.49 -9.85 3.96
N PHE A 103 2.03 -8.64 3.79
CA PHE A 103 2.71 -7.92 4.86
C PHE A 103 1.73 -7.37 5.88
N GLY A 104 0.58 -6.87 5.40
CA GLY A 104 -0.41 -6.27 6.28
C GLY A 104 -1.76 -6.18 5.63
N TYR A 105 -2.74 -5.74 6.40
CA TYR A 105 -4.12 -5.65 5.98
C TYR A 105 -4.75 -4.39 6.56
N VAL A 106 -5.39 -3.60 5.71
CA VAL A 106 -6.13 -2.40 6.12
C VAL A 106 -7.55 -2.54 5.62
N ARG A 107 -8.51 -2.47 6.53
CA ARG A 107 -9.92 -2.62 6.19
C ARG A 107 -10.53 -1.28 5.81
N LYS A 108 -11.24 -1.21 4.68
CA LYS A 108 -12.01 -0.03 4.27
C LYS A 108 -13.35 -0.01 5.03
N PRO A 109 -13.85 1.14 5.42
CA PRO A 109 -13.18 2.45 5.40
C PRO A 109 -12.12 2.53 6.50
N PHE A 110 -11.07 3.32 6.27
CA PHE A 110 -9.96 3.43 7.22
C PHE A 110 -9.63 4.90 7.48
N GLN A 111 -9.00 5.13 8.63
CA GLN A 111 -8.48 6.44 8.99
C GLN A 111 -7.00 6.56 8.56
N PRO A 112 -6.49 7.78 8.37
CA PRO A 112 -5.08 7.96 8.01
C PRO A 112 -4.11 7.25 8.96
N GLU A 113 -4.42 7.23 10.24
CA GLU A 113 -3.58 6.58 11.26
C GLU A 113 -3.43 5.09 11.02
N GLN A 114 -4.50 4.43 10.58
CA GLN A 114 -4.47 3.00 10.32
C GLN A 114 -3.55 2.68 9.16
N LEU A 115 -3.62 3.48 8.10
CA LEU A 115 -2.76 3.30 6.95
C LEU A 115 -1.31 3.63 7.30
N ARG A 116 -1.09 4.69 8.08
CA ARG A 116 0.23 5.07 8.54
C ARG A 116 0.88 3.97 9.37
N ASP A 117 0.13 3.37 10.30
CA ASP A 117 0.67 2.35 11.18
C ASP A 117 1.20 1.14 10.41
N VAL A 118 0.53 0.77 9.34
CA VAL A 118 0.95 -0.37 8.50
C VAL A 118 2.12 0.01 7.61
N LEU A 119 2.12 1.23 7.05
CA LEU A 119 3.11 1.63 6.05
C LEU A 119 4.35 2.28 6.63
N LYS A 120 4.29 2.79 7.85
CA LYS A 120 5.43 3.48 8.46
C LYS A 120 6.70 2.62 8.49
N PRO A 121 6.65 1.32 8.82
CA PRO A 121 7.86 0.50 8.81
C PRO A 121 8.48 0.37 7.42
N LEU A 122 7.71 0.57 6.36
CA LEU A 122 8.17 0.40 4.99
C LEU A 122 8.60 1.70 4.33
N LEU A 123 7.94 2.82 4.67
CA LEU A 123 8.15 4.10 4.01
C LEU A 123 8.74 5.17 4.92
N GLY A 124 8.51 5.06 6.23
CA GLY A 124 8.83 6.14 7.15
C GLY A 124 7.84 7.29 7.05
N VAL A 125 8.01 8.28 7.90
CA VAL A 125 7.22 9.51 7.88
C VAL A 125 8.14 10.66 7.48
N LYS A 126 7.56 11.70 6.87
CA LYS A 126 8.32 12.88 6.48
C LYS A 126 8.81 13.59 7.73
N ASP A 127 10.07 13.95 7.72
CA ASP A 127 10.67 14.77 8.76
C ASP A 127 10.35 16.23 8.42
N HIS A 128 9.66 16.86 9.35
CA HIS A 128 9.42 18.28 9.18
C HIS A 128 10.45 19.01 9.98
N ALA A 129 11.04 19.15 9.67
CA ALA A 129 11.81 19.55 10.46
C ALA A 129 11.54 20.38 11.24
N SER A 130 11.04 19.37 10.57
CA SER A 130 11.15 19.39 11.09
C SER A 130 10.61 19.91 11.63
N ALA A 131 10.23 19.68 11.41
CA ALA A 131 9.94 20.07 11.92
C ALA A 131 9.51 20.36 12.65
N GLU A 132 9.38 20.28 12.63
CA GLU A 132 9.25 20.64 13.24
C GLU A 132 8.99 20.91 13.95
N ASP A 133 8.81 20.87 13.67
CA ASP A 133 8.68 21.23 14.29
C ASP A 133 8.35 21.45 14.93
N ASN A 134 8.10 21.37 14.72
CA ASN A 134 7.85 21.78 15.28
C ASN A 134 7.45 21.95 15.96
N ASN A 135 7.23 21.84 15.91
CA ASN A 135 6.99 22.23 16.54
C ASN A 135 6.60 22.41 17.11
N ALA A 136 6.67 22.50 17.04
CA ALA A 136 6.49 22.81 17.48
C ALA A 136 5.75 22.78 17.92
N GLU A 137 5.67 22.55 17.62
CA GLU A 137 5.24 22.76 17.84
C GLU A 137 4.76 22.44 18.24
N ARG A 138 4.77 22.37 18.08
CA ARG A 138 4.52 22.36 18.28
C ARG A 138 4.19 22.30 19.05
N ASP A 139 4.42 22.22 19.08
CA ASP A 139 4.31 22.47 19.66
C ASP A 139 3.81 22.61 20.23
N LEU A 140 3.69 22.61 20.00
CA LEU A 140 3.40 23.00 20.30
C LEU A 140 2.92 22.95 20.73
N PHE A 141 2.88 22.91 20.65
CA PHE A 141 2.78 23.06 20.77
C PHE A 141 2.50 23.12 21.04
#